data_900938c4df699c3a3c6ea724b3278a7a
#
_entry.id   900938c4df699c3a3c6ea724b3278a7a
#
_cell.length_a   1.000
_cell.length_b   1.000
_cell.length_c   1.000
_cell.angle_alpha   90.00
_cell.angle_beta   90.00
_cell.angle_gamma   90.00
#
_symmetry.space_group_name_H-M   'P 1'
#
loop_
_entity.id
_entity.type
_entity.pdbx_description
1 polymer ?
#
loop_
_entity_poly.entity_id
_entity_poly.type
_entity_poly.pdbx_seq_one_letter_code
_entity_poly.pdbx_strand_id
1 'polypeptide(L)'
;MSTPSQSAVFSVLDLAPIPQGATARDAFHRSLDLAQHTEKWGYHRYWLAEHHSMTGIASAATSVLLGYLASGTQRIRLGSGGVMLPNHSPLVIAEQFGTLESLYPGRIDLGLGRAPGTDQRTMMALRRHLNADIEDFPHDVQDLQRYFADAQPGQAVQAVPGQGLHVPIWLLGSSLYSAQLAARLGLPFSFAAHFAPDMLLEAFRLYRENFVPSATHAKPYAMVCVNVVAADSDRDARFLFTSMQQQFINLRRGTPGPLPAPVEHIDTVGSPAEQFGAEQALRLSIVGDSAKVRHGLQSLLRETQADEVMINGQIFDHQARLRSFEIAMDVRQTL
;
A
#
# COMPACT_ATOMS: atom_id res chain seq x y z
N MET A 1 30.87 10.09 13.95
CA MET A 1 30.00 11.26 13.74
C MET A 1 28.77 10.73 13.04
N SER A 2 27.68 10.56 13.79
CA SER A 2 26.39 10.13 13.22
C SER A 2 25.86 11.25 12.34
N THR A 3 25.71 10.99 11.04
CA THR A 3 24.93 11.84 10.14
C THR A 3 23.56 12.09 10.77
N PRO A 4 23.02 13.33 10.71
CA PRO A 4 21.67 13.58 11.19
C PRO A 4 20.72 12.63 10.43
N SER A 5 19.96 11.86 11.17
CA SER A 5 18.89 11.01 10.68
C SER A 5 17.98 11.90 9.84
N GLN A 6 17.99 11.74 8.52
CA GLN A 6 16.98 12.34 7.67
C GLN A 6 15.65 11.79 8.18
N SER A 7 14.78 12.65 8.70
CA SER A 7 13.49 12.21 9.27
C SER A 7 12.75 11.41 8.20
N ALA A 8 12.37 10.17 8.53
CA ALA A 8 11.71 9.27 7.59
C ALA A 8 10.46 9.93 6.99
N VAL A 9 10.23 9.66 5.71
CA VAL A 9 9.05 10.15 4.98
C VAL A 9 7.85 9.32 5.37
N PHE A 10 6.68 9.94 5.59
CA PHE A 10 5.43 9.23 5.87
C PHE A 10 4.47 9.30 4.70
N SER A 11 3.84 8.18 4.41
CA SER A 11 2.89 7.98 3.32
C SER A 11 1.69 7.16 3.77
N VAL A 12 0.65 7.11 2.95
CA VAL A 12 -0.62 6.45 3.26
C VAL A 12 -0.88 5.30 2.30
N LEU A 13 -1.30 4.15 2.84
CA LEU A 13 -1.96 3.09 2.09
C LEU A 13 -3.44 3.06 2.46
N ASP A 14 -4.30 3.18 1.47
CA ASP A 14 -5.75 3.06 1.63
C ASP A 14 -6.30 1.88 0.82
N LEU A 15 -7.14 1.09 1.46
CA LEU A 15 -7.89 0.01 0.81
C LEU A 15 -9.31 0.44 0.44
N ALA A 16 -9.67 1.70 0.66
CA ALA A 16 -11.04 2.21 0.56
C ALA A 16 -12.05 1.29 1.29
N PRO A 17 -11.87 1.05 2.61
CA PRO A 17 -12.70 0.11 3.36
C PRO A 17 -14.17 0.55 3.34
N ILE A 18 -15.06 -0.42 3.15
CA ILE A 18 -16.51 -0.25 3.26
C ILE A 18 -16.93 -0.68 4.66
N PRO A 19 -17.23 0.22 5.61
CA PRO A 19 -17.75 -0.15 6.92
C PRO A 19 -19.13 -0.80 6.83
N GLN A 20 -19.48 -1.62 7.82
CA GLN A 20 -20.83 -2.14 7.94
C GLN A 20 -21.86 -1.01 7.91
N GLY A 21 -22.91 -1.17 7.10
CA GLY A 21 -23.95 -0.16 6.89
C GLY A 21 -23.61 0.97 5.92
N ALA A 22 -22.36 1.01 5.39
CA ALA A 22 -21.94 1.98 4.38
C ALA A 22 -21.92 1.35 2.97
N THR A 23 -21.75 2.21 1.96
CA THR A 23 -21.68 1.83 0.55
C THR A 23 -20.26 2.05 -0.02
N ALA A 24 -19.97 1.52 -1.21
CA ALA A 24 -18.73 1.83 -1.94
C ALA A 24 -18.61 3.35 -2.22
N ARG A 25 -19.74 4.04 -2.50
CA ARG A 25 -19.75 5.49 -2.67
C ARG A 25 -19.23 6.21 -1.42
N ASP A 26 -19.69 5.79 -0.25
CA ASP A 26 -19.24 6.37 1.02
C ASP A 26 -17.73 6.13 1.23
N ALA A 27 -17.25 4.92 0.91
CA ALA A 27 -15.82 4.61 0.96
C ALA A 27 -14.99 5.51 0.03
N PHE A 28 -15.43 5.77 -1.18
CA PHE A 28 -14.74 6.68 -2.11
C PHE A 28 -14.68 8.12 -1.61
N HIS A 29 -15.79 8.65 -1.04
CA HIS A 29 -15.80 9.98 -0.44
C HIS A 29 -14.85 10.06 0.76
N ARG A 30 -14.83 9.02 1.63
CA ARG A 30 -13.89 8.93 2.76
C ARG A 30 -12.44 8.85 2.32
N SER A 31 -12.15 8.15 1.22
CA SER A 31 -10.80 8.09 0.63
C SER A 31 -10.36 9.46 0.11
N LEU A 32 -11.24 10.20 -0.57
CA LEU A 32 -10.93 11.56 -1.03
C LEU A 32 -10.72 12.52 0.15
N ASP A 33 -11.59 12.48 1.14
CA ASP A 33 -11.48 13.33 2.33
C ASP A 33 -10.17 13.04 3.10
N LEU A 34 -9.81 11.76 3.28
CA LEU A 34 -8.54 11.38 3.88
C LEU A 34 -7.35 11.85 3.04
N ALA A 35 -7.39 11.72 1.71
CA ALA A 35 -6.33 12.17 0.83
C ALA A 35 -6.10 13.69 0.94
N GLN A 36 -7.19 14.48 1.02
CA GLN A 36 -7.14 15.92 1.21
C GLN A 36 -6.56 16.33 2.58
N HIS A 37 -6.92 15.61 3.64
CA HIS A 37 -6.39 15.84 4.98
C HIS A 37 -4.91 15.46 5.06
N THR A 38 -4.53 14.30 4.55
CA THR A 38 -3.13 13.84 4.55
C THR A 38 -2.23 14.73 3.70
N GLU A 39 -2.75 15.30 2.60
CA GLU A 39 -2.05 16.34 1.85
C GLU A 39 -1.77 17.59 2.70
N LYS A 40 -2.77 18.06 3.46
CA LYS A 40 -2.64 19.23 4.36
C LYS A 40 -1.63 18.98 5.47
N TRP A 41 -1.62 17.78 6.04
CA TRP A 41 -0.69 17.39 7.11
C TRP A 41 0.73 17.13 6.61
N GLY A 42 0.94 17.02 5.29
CA GLY A 42 2.28 16.87 4.71
C GLY A 42 2.75 15.43 4.53
N TYR A 43 1.82 14.48 4.39
CA TYR A 43 2.15 13.16 3.90
C TYR A 43 2.70 13.24 2.48
N HIS A 44 3.67 12.38 2.17
CA HIS A 44 4.36 12.44 0.89
C HIS A 44 3.55 11.83 -0.25
N ARG A 45 2.94 10.64 -0.02
CA ARG A 45 2.12 9.95 -1.02
C ARG A 45 0.91 9.27 -0.40
N TYR A 46 -0.09 9.04 -1.25
CA TYR A 46 -1.31 8.31 -0.93
C TYR A 46 -1.52 7.23 -1.97
N TRP A 47 -1.43 5.97 -1.58
CA TRP A 47 -1.57 4.83 -2.46
C TRP A 47 -2.86 4.07 -2.19
N LEU A 48 -3.47 3.58 -3.27
CA LEU A 48 -4.63 2.69 -3.21
C LEU A 48 -4.21 1.25 -3.51
N ALA A 49 -4.66 0.32 -2.66
CA ALA A 49 -4.51 -1.11 -2.94
C ALA A 49 -5.46 -1.54 -4.07
N GLU A 50 -5.21 -2.73 -4.64
CA GLU A 50 -6.13 -3.40 -5.57
C GLU A 50 -6.59 -4.72 -4.95
N HIS A 51 -7.91 -4.88 -4.79
CA HIS A 51 -8.53 -6.13 -4.37
C HIS A 51 -9.82 -6.37 -5.15
N HIS A 52 -10.05 -7.61 -5.54
CA HIS A 52 -11.21 -7.99 -6.32
C HIS A 52 -12.11 -8.96 -5.55
N SER A 53 -13.42 -8.89 -5.81
CA SER A 53 -14.43 -9.76 -5.18
C SER A 53 -14.44 -9.72 -3.64
N MET A 54 -14.03 -8.59 -3.04
CA MET A 54 -14.03 -8.36 -1.59
C MET A 54 -15.08 -7.31 -1.24
N THR A 55 -16.18 -7.73 -0.62
CA THR A 55 -17.34 -6.85 -0.32
C THR A 55 -17.04 -5.75 0.69
N GLY A 56 -15.93 -5.84 1.39
CA GLY A 56 -15.47 -4.85 2.38
C GLY A 56 -14.40 -3.88 1.87
N ILE A 57 -14.01 -3.98 0.59
CA ILE A 57 -12.96 -3.15 -0.01
C ILE A 57 -13.45 -2.61 -1.36
N ALA A 58 -13.41 -1.29 -1.53
CA ALA A 58 -13.93 -0.64 -2.74
C ALA A 58 -12.86 -0.35 -3.81
N SER A 59 -11.58 -0.54 -3.51
CA SER A 59 -10.47 -0.20 -4.41
C SER A 59 -10.13 -1.31 -5.42
N ALA A 60 -11.10 -1.74 -6.23
CA ALA A 60 -10.87 -2.72 -7.29
C ALA A 60 -10.37 -2.08 -8.59
N ALA A 61 -10.95 -0.97 -9.00
CA ALA A 61 -10.56 -0.21 -10.20
C ALA A 61 -9.57 0.91 -9.81
N THR A 62 -8.35 0.54 -9.43
CA THR A 62 -7.38 1.42 -8.79
C THR A 62 -7.07 2.66 -9.63
N SER A 63 -6.80 2.52 -10.93
CA SER A 63 -6.49 3.66 -11.81
C SER A 63 -7.65 4.66 -11.94
N VAL A 64 -8.89 4.16 -11.98
CA VAL A 64 -10.10 5.01 -12.03
C VAL A 64 -10.24 5.82 -10.75
N LEU A 65 -10.06 5.17 -9.60
CA LEU A 65 -10.16 5.82 -8.30
C LEU A 65 -9.01 6.81 -8.06
N LEU A 66 -7.80 6.51 -8.55
CA LEU A 66 -6.68 7.44 -8.52
C LEU A 66 -6.99 8.73 -9.29
N GLY A 67 -7.63 8.64 -10.45
CA GLY A 67 -8.08 9.82 -11.22
C GLY A 67 -9.07 10.68 -10.42
N TYR A 68 -10.00 10.05 -9.70
CA TYR A 68 -10.93 10.75 -8.82
C TYR A 68 -10.21 11.46 -7.66
N LEU A 69 -9.28 10.79 -6.98
CA LEU A 69 -8.50 11.40 -5.89
C LEU A 69 -7.60 12.53 -6.39
N ALA A 70 -6.99 12.34 -7.56
CA ALA A 70 -6.10 13.33 -8.17
C ALA A 70 -6.82 14.64 -8.52
N SER A 71 -8.08 14.55 -8.95
CA SER A 71 -8.91 15.74 -9.23
C SER A 71 -9.26 16.55 -7.99
N GLY A 72 -9.26 15.91 -6.82
CA GLY A 72 -9.59 16.55 -5.54
C GLY A 72 -8.40 16.92 -4.66
N THR A 73 -7.16 16.68 -5.11
CA THR A 73 -5.90 16.99 -4.42
C THR A 73 -4.94 17.77 -5.33
N GLN A 74 -3.92 18.42 -4.78
CA GLN A 74 -3.07 19.35 -5.55
C GLN A 74 -1.58 18.95 -5.59
N ARG A 75 -1.03 18.38 -4.52
CA ARG A 75 0.42 18.19 -4.34
C ARG A 75 0.82 16.78 -3.97
N ILE A 76 0.01 16.09 -3.16
CA ILE A 76 0.31 14.74 -2.70
C ILE A 76 0.49 13.80 -3.90
N ARG A 77 1.53 12.97 -3.85
CA ARG A 77 1.71 11.94 -4.88
C ARG A 77 0.64 10.87 -4.70
N LEU A 78 0.15 10.35 -5.80
CA LEU A 78 -0.89 9.34 -5.84
C LEU A 78 -0.39 8.10 -6.57
N GLY A 79 -0.76 6.92 -6.10
CA GLY A 79 -0.29 5.71 -6.75
C GLY A 79 -1.02 4.46 -6.34
N SER A 80 -0.63 3.35 -6.95
CA SER A 80 -1.12 2.03 -6.58
C SER A 80 -0.21 1.37 -5.55
N GLY A 81 -0.84 0.75 -4.55
CA GLY A 81 -0.14 0.01 -3.52
C GLY A 81 -0.61 -1.43 -3.34
N GLY A 82 -0.64 -2.24 -4.47
CA GLY A 82 -0.23 -2.05 -5.85
C GLY A 82 -1.24 -2.61 -6.84
N VAL A 83 -1.00 -2.29 -8.11
CA VAL A 83 -1.64 -3.03 -9.20
C VAL A 83 -1.18 -4.48 -9.14
N MET A 84 -2.12 -5.42 -9.14
CA MET A 84 -1.84 -6.86 -9.20
C MET A 84 -1.56 -7.24 -10.66
N LEU A 85 -0.34 -6.92 -11.12
CA LEU A 85 0.03 -6.94 -12.54
C LEU A 85 -0.31 -8.23 -13.27
N PRO A 86 -0.18 -9.44 -12.67
CA PRO A 86 -0.60 -10.66 -13.36
C PRO A 86 -2.08 -10.73 -13.74
N ASN A 87 -2.94 -9.85 -13.26
CA ASN A 87 -4.35 -9.76 -13.67
C ASN A 87 -4.57 -8.85 -14.88
N HIS A 88 -3.54 -8.17 -15.38
CA HIS A 88 -3.65 -7.11 -16.38
C HIS A 88 -2.67 -7.30 -17.53
N SER A 89 -2.97 -6.67 -18.67
CA SER A 89 -2.01 -6.47 -19.75
C SER A 89 -1.07 -5.31 -19.39
N PRO A 90 0.27 -5.48 -19.45
CA PRO A 90 1.21 -4.41 -19.21
C PRO A 90 0.97 -3.15 -20.05
N LEU A 91 0.60 -3.30 -21.32
CA LEU A 91 0.27 -2.17 -22.18
C LEU A 91 -0.92 -1.36 -21.65
N VAL A 92 -1.98 -2.02 -21.22
CA VAL A 92 -3.18 -1.34 -20.67
C VAL A 92 -2.84 -0.58 -19.40
N ILE A 93 -2.03 -1.17 -18.52
CA ILE A 93 -1.55 -0.49 -17.30
C ILE A 93 -0.67 0.71 -17.64
N ALA A 94 0.23 0.57 -18.62
CA ALA A 94 1.06 1.68 -19.09
C ALA A 94 0.21 2.86 -19.60
N GLU A 95 -0.82 2.58 -20.41
CA GLU A 95 -1.74 3.60 -20.93
C GLU A 95 -2.58 4.25 -19.83
N GLN A 96 -3.08 3.47 -18.86
CA GLN A 96 -3.84 4.01 -17.72
C GLN A 96 -2.98 4.94 -16.84
N PHE A 97 -1.79 4.52 -16.46
CA PHE A 97 -0.89 5.33 -15.63
C PHE A 97 -0.23 6.46 -16.43
N GLY A 98 -0.01 6.26 -17.73
CA GLY A 98 0.39 7.32 -18.66
C GLY A 98 -0.68 8.41 -18.80
N THR A 99 -1.96 8.01 -18.84
CA THR A 99 -3.09 8.95 -18.80
C THR A 99 -3.12 9.75 -17.51
N LEU A 100 -2.95 9.08 -16.36
CA LEU A 100 -2.90 9.75 -15.06
C LEU A 100 -1.73 10.72 -14.96
N GLU A 101 -0.53 10.33 -15.39
CA GLU A 101 0.66 11.19 -15.37
C GLU A 101 0.51 12.38 -16.33
N SER A 102 -0.12 12.19 -17.50
CA SER A 102 -0.42 13.28 -18.44
C SER A 102 -1.39 14.31 -17.86
N LEU A 103 -2.38 13.86 -17.08
CA LEU A 103 -3.35 14.73 -16.41
C LEU A 103 -2.78 15.40 -15.14
N TYR A 104 -1.90 14.70 -14.42
CA TYR A 104 -1.37 15.11 -13.12
C TYR A 104 0.16 14.96 -13.06
N PRO A 105 0.92 15.71 -13.87
CA PRO A 105 2.35 15.53 -14.07
C PRO A 105 3.16 15.55 -12.77
N GLY A 106 4.08 14.59 -12.61
CA GLY A 106 4.99 14.50 -11.49
C GLY A 106 4.37 13.97 -10.19
N ARG A 107 3.09 13.56 -10.23
CA ARG A 107 2.37 13.12 -9.02
C ARG A 107 2.04 11.64 -8.99
N ILE A 108 2.29 10.90 -10.04
CA ILE A 108 1.83 9.51 -10.18
C ILE A 108 2.95 8.52 -9.86
N ASP A 109 2.61 7.46 -9.11
CA ASP A 109 3.47 6.31 -8.83
C ASP A 109 2.76 5.02 -9.27
N LEU A 110 3.49 4.07 -9.84
CA LEU A 110 2.99 2.75 -10.17
C LEU A 110 3.63 1.68 -9.28
N GLY A 111 2.94 1.31 -8.21
CA GLY A 111 3.33 0.17 -7.39
C GLY A 111 2.75 -1.14 -7.95
N LEU A 112 3.56 -2.19 -8.02
CA LEU A 112 3.22 -3.47 -8.64
C LEU A 112 3.33 -4.62 -7.64
N GLY A 113 2.28 -5.46 -7.58
CA GLY A 113 2.24 -6.70 -6.82
C GLY A 113 2.22 -7.92 -7.74
N ARG A 114 2.90 -9.00 -7.33
CA ARG A 114 2.89 -10.29 -8.04
C ARG A 114 1.67 -11.14 -7.67
N ALA A 115 1.20 -11.04 -6.42
CA ALA A 115 0.06 -11.81 -5.97
C ALA A 115 -1.23 -11.41 -6.71
N PRO A 116 -2.18 -12.33 -6.93
CA PRO A 116 -3.43 -12.00 -7.64
C PRO A 116 -4.38 -11.11 -6.81
N GLY A 117 -4.13 -10.90 -5.54
CA GLY A 117 -4.96 -10.06 -4.66
C GLY A 117 -6.41 -10.57 -4.46
N THR A 118 -6.66 -11.87 -4.75
CA THR A 118 -8.00 -12.44 -4.74
C THR A 118 -7.96 -13.98 -4.71
N ASP A 119 -9.14 -14.62 -4.61
CA ASP A 119 -9.29 -16.07 -4.69
C ASP A 119 -9.17 -16.62 -6.12
N GLN A 120 -9.01 -17.94 -6.25
CA GLN A 120 -8.79 -18.60 -7.54
C GLN A 120 -9.94 -18.40 -8.55
N ARG A 121 -11.20 -18.36 -8.10
CA ARG A 121 -12.37 -18.17 -9.00
C ARG A 121 -12.37 -16.77 -9.57
N THR A 122 -12.11 -15.78 -8.74
CA THR A 122 -12.00 -14.39 -9.15
C THR A 122 -10.81 -14.19 -10.08
N MET A 123 -9.67 -14.83 -9.81
CA MET A 123 -8.52 -14.83 -10.70
C MET A 123 -8.84 -15.36 -12.09
N MET A 124 -9.60 -16.47 -12.19
CA MET A 124 -10.07 -17.00 -13.48
C MET A 124 -10.99 -16.00 -14.21
N ALA A 125 -11.85 -15.28 -13.47
CA ALA A 125 -12.72 -14.28 -14.07
C ALA A 125 -11.96 -13.08 -14.63
N LEU A 126 -10.89 -12.64 -13.93
CA LEU A 126 -10.02 -11.53 -14.36
C LEU A 126 -9.15 -11.91 -15.56
N ARG A 127 -8.64 -13.14 -15.59
CA ARG A 127 -7.66 -13.62 -16.60
C ARG A 127 -8.28 -14.44 -17.71
N ARG A 128 -9.55 -14.28 -18.01
CA ARG A 128 -10.32 -15.13 -18.91
C ARG A 128 -9.65 -15.42 -20.28
N HIS A 129 -8.76 -14.56 -20.73
CA HIS A 129 -8.07 -14.65 -22.02
C HIS A 129 -6.54 -14.47 -21.92
N LEU A 130 -5.99 -14.38 -20.71
CA LEU A 130 -4.55 -14.22 -20.51
C LEU A 130 -3.96 -15.60 -20.22
N ASN A 131 -3.11 -16.10 -21.12
CA ASN A 131 -2.24 -17.25 -20.87
C ASN A 131 -1.03 -16.85 -19.99
N ALA A 132 -1.16 -15.79 -19.20
CA ALA A 132 -0.06 -15.28 -18.38
C ALA A 132 0.21 -16.21 -17.21
N ASP A 133 1.43 -16.68 -17.09
CA ASP A 133 1.95 -17.34 -15.89
C ASP A 133 2.38 -16.27 -14.87
N ILE A 134 2.24 -16.58 -13.59
CA ILE A 134 2.79 -15.75 -12.49
C ILE A 134 4.32 -15.62 -12.63
N GLU A 135 4.96 -16.58 -13.27
CA GLU A 135 6.40 -16.57 -13.58
C GLU A 135 6.78 -15.51 -14.62
N ASP A 136 5.81 -14.99 -15.41
CA ASP A 136 6.05 -13.91 -16.37
C ASP A 136 6.17 -12.52 -15.72
N PHE A 137 5.84 -12.40 -14.43
CA PHE A 137 5.85 -11.11 -13.72
C PHE A 137 7.13 -10.28 -13.91
N PRO A 138 8.37 -10.84 -13.91
CA PRO A 138 9.57 -10.06 -14.17
C PRO A 138 9.61 -9.46 -15.59
N HIS A 139 9.10 -10.18 -16.59
CA HIS A 139 9.01 -9.70 -17.97
C HIS A 139 7.97 -8.61 -18.10
N ASP A 140 6.80 -8.78 -17.48
CA ASP A 140 5.74 -7.78 -17.46
C ASP A 140 6.21 -6.45 -16.84
N VAL A 141 7.02 -6.51 -15.77
CA VAL A 141 7.64 -5.32 -15.17
C VAL A 141 8.62 -4.65 -16.15
N GLN A 142 9.43 -5.42 -16.87
CA GLN A 142 10.35 -4.89 -17.88
C GLN A 142 9.59 -4.30 -19.08
N ASP A 143 8.47 -4.89 -19.46
CA ASP A 143 7.59 -4.34 -20.49
C ASP A 143 7.05 -2.96 -20.08
N LEU A 144 6.58 -2.81 -18.84
CA LEU A 144 6.16 -1.52 -18.31
C LEU A 144 7.30 -0.49 -18.30
N GLN A 145 8.52 -0.90 -17.90
CA GLN A 145 9.68 -0.01 -17.98
C GLN A 145 9.94 0.48 -19.42
N ARG A 146 9.81 -0.43 -20.41
CA ARG A 146 9.94 -0.08 -21.85
C ARG A 146 8.84 0.84 -22.35
N TYR A 147 7.58 0.61 -21.93
CA TYR A 147 6.47 1.46 -22.31
C TYR A 147 6.53 2.87 -21.73
N PHE A 148 7.20 3.07 -20.61
CA PHE A 148 7.38 4.41 -20.02
C PHE A 148 8.70 5.10 -20.43
N ALA A 149 9.66 4.35 -20.97
CA ALA A 149 10.92 4.92 -21.45
C ALA A 149 10.73 5.68 -22.77
N ASP A 150 11.77 6.40 -23.21
CA ASP A 150 11.77 7.05 -24.51
C ASP A 150 11.63 6.05 -25.65
N ALA A 151 10.89 6.44 -26.68
CA ALA A 151 10.63 5.57 -27.83
C ALA A 151 11.95 5.17 -28.53
N GLN A 152 12.07 3.87 -28.84
CA GLN A 152 13.21 3.36 -29.58
C GLN A 152 12.89 3.26 -31.07
N PRO A 153 13.88 3.50 -31.97
CA PRO A 153 13.68 3.30 -33.42
C PRO A 153 13.20 1.88 -33.73
N GLY A 154 12.11 1.75 -34.46
CA GLY A 154 11.54 0.46 -34.85
C GLY A 154 10.66 -0.22 -33.78
N GLN A 155 10.37 0.43 -32.67
CA GLN A 155 9.45 -0.08 -31.66
C GLN A 155 8.04 -0.24 -32.25
N ALA A 156 7.57 -1.47 -32.33
CA ALA A 156 6.30 -1.80 -32.99
C ALA A 156 5.06 -1.42 -32.17
N VAL A 157 5.16 -1.45 -30.83
CA VAL A 157 4.04 -1.16 -29.91
C VAL A 157 4.47 -0.08 -28.93
N GLN A 158 3.66 0.97 -28.81
CA GLN A 158 3.88 2.09 -27.92
C GLN A 158 2.66 2.30 -27.02
N ALA A 159 2.88 2.65 -25.76
CA ALA A 159 1.81 3.10 -24.87
C ALA A 159 1.47 4.58 -25.18
N VAL A 160 0.22 4.86 -25.53
CA VAL A 160 -0.21 6.21 -25.87
C VAL A 160 -1.53 6.56 -25.15
N PRO A 161 -1.45 7.48 -24.14
CA PRO A 161 -0.24 8.10 -23.56
C PRO A 161 0.55 7.11 -22.67
N GLY A 162 1.84 7.37 -22.47
CA GLY A 162 2.71 6.53 -21.62
C GLY A 162 4.18 6.67 -22.01
N GLN A 163 4.47 6.51 -23.29
CA GLN A 163 5.82 6.55 -23.84
C GLN A 163 6.53 7.87 -23.52
N GLY A 164 7.72 7.78 -22.91
CA GLY A 164 8.54 8.95 -22.52
C GLY A 164 8.08 9.67 -21.25
N LEU A 165 7.07 9.17 -20.54
CA LEU A 165 6.58 9.83 -19.31
C LEU A 165 7.35 9.41 -18.04
N HIS A 166 8.15 8.34 -18.12
CA HIS A 166 9.02 7.88 -17.02
C HIS A 166 8.29 7.73 -15.67
N VAL A 167 7.05 7.20 -15.68
CA VAL A 167 6.27 6.98 -14.44
C VAL A 167 7.07 6.11 -13.47
N PRO A 168 7.29 6.55 -12.21
CA PRO A 168 8.04 5.78 -11.23
C PRO A 168 7.38 4.43 -10.92
N ILE A 169 8.14 3.35 -11.12
CA ILE A 169 7.70 1.98 -10.84
C ILE A 169 8.27 1.53 -9.50
N TRP A 170 7.43 0.91 -8.67
CA TRP A 170 7.76 0.32 -7.39
C TRP A 170 7.43 -1.17 -7.38
N LEU A 171 8.25 -1.99 -6.75
CA LEU A 171 7.87 -3.37 -6.47
C LEU A 171 7.41 -3.53 -5.03
N LEU A 172 6.28 -4.23 -4.86
CA LEU A 172 5.68 -4.49 -3.56
C LEU A 172 5.66 -5.99 -3.28
N GLY A 173 5.77 -6.34 -2.01
CA GLY A 173 5.61 -7.72 -1.60
C GLY A 173 5.79 -7.94 -0.11
N SER A 174 5.51 -9.18 0.31
CA SER A 174 5.68 -9.68 1.67
C SER A 174 6.64 -10.87 1.72
N SER A 175 7.46 -11.05 0.69
CA SER A 175 8.36 -12.19 0.54
C SER A 175 9.75 -11.77 0.06
N LEU A 176 10.71 -12.69 0.19
CA LEU A 176 12.08 -12.48 -0.26
C LEU A 176 12.20 -12.36 -1.78
N TYR A 177 11.29 -13.01 -2.54
CA TYR A 177 11.27 -12.95 -4.00
C TYR A 177 11.13 -11.51 -4.52
N SER A 178 10.14 -10.76 -4.02
CA SER A 178 9.92 -9.37 -4.47
C SER A 178 11.08 -8.46 -4.11
N ALA A 179 11.72 -8.67 -2.96
CA ALA A 179 12.91 -7.96 -2.54
C ALA A 179 14.09 -8.21 -3.49
N GLN A 180 14.36 -9.48 -3.84
CA GLN A 180 15.41 -9.85 -4.79
C GLN A 180 15.15 -9.32 -6.20
N LEU A 181 13.89 -9.37 -6.67
CA LEU A 181 13.54 -8.85 -7.98
C LEU A 181 13.71 -7.33 -8.04
N ALA A 182 13.24 -6.59 -7.02
CA ALA A 182 13.43 -5.15 -6.92
C ALA A 182 14.93 -4.78 -6.92
N ALA A 183 15.74 -5.50 -6.15
CA ALA A 183 17.18 -5.29 -6.10
C ALA A 183 17.84 -5.47 -7.46
N ARG A 184 17.52 -6.55 -8.17
CA ARG A 184 18.10 -6.86 -9.50
C ARG A 184 17.69 -5.85 -10.57
N LEU A 185 16.44 -5.33 -10.51
CA LEU A 185 15.93 -4.35 -11.46
C LEU A 185 16.30 -2.90 -11.07
N GLY A 186 16.95 -2.69 -9.93
CA GLY A 186 17.29 -1.35 -9.43
C GLY A 186 16.07 -0.48 -9.18
N LEU A 187 14.96 -1.10 -8.69
CA LEU A 187 13.69 -0.42 -8.40
C LEU A 187 13.51 -0.21 -6.89
N PRO A 188 12.78 0.81 -6.46
CA PRO A 188 12.38 0.97 -5.08
C PRO A 188 11.45 -0.16 -4.64
N PHE A 189 11.54 -0.53 -3.37
CA PHE A 189 10.85 -1.68 -2.80
C PHE A 189 9.99 -1.30 -1.60
N SER A 190 8.75 -1.78 -1.56
CA SER A 190 7.85 -1.64 -0.42
C SER A 190 7.48 -2.99 0.17
N PHE A 191 7.75 -3.17 1.47
CA PHE A 191 7.41 -4.41 2.18
C PHE A 191 6.08 -4.29 2.91
N ALA A 192 5.18 -5.25 2.70
CA ALA A 192 3.83 -5.28 3.23
C ALA A 192 3.76 -5.89 4.65
N ALA A 193 4.41 -5.25 5.63
CA ALA A 193 4.45 -5.73 7.01
C ALA A 193 3.12 -5.57 7.77
N HIS A 194 2.18 -4.83 7.21
CA HIS A 194 0.86 -4.59 7.81
C HIS A 194 -0.05 -5.84 7.86
N PHE A 195 0.29 -6.91 7.14
CA PHE A 195 -0.43 -8.19 7.19
C PHE A 195 0.49 -9.42 7.17
N ALA A 196 1.74 -9.29 6.73
CA ALA A 196 2.69 -10.40 6.64
C ALA A 196 4.09 -9.97 7.08
N PRO A 197 4.31 -9.77 8.40
CA PRO A 197 5.53 -9.14 8.91
C PRO A 197 6.77 -10.05 9.00
N ASP A 198 6.63 -11.37 8.83
CA ASP A 198 7.65 -12.37 9.19
C ASP A 198 9.02 -12.15 8.53
N MET A 199 9.04 -11.84 7.24
CA MET A 199 10.28 -11.75 6.45
C MET A 199 10.80 -10.31 6.30
N LEU A 200 10.25 -9.32 7.03
CA LEU A 200 10.57 -7.90 6.83
C LEU A 200 12.08 -7.60 6.86
N LEU A 201 12.74 -7.96 7.94
CA LEU A 201 14.15 -7.60 8.13
C LEU A 201 15.06 -8.33 7.14
N GLU A 202 14.76 -9.61 6.88
CA GLU A 202 15.51 -10.39 5.91
C GLU A 202 15.31 -9.88 4.47
N ALA A 203 14.08 -9.51 4.10
CA ALA A 203 13.77 -8.92 2.81
C ALA A 203 14.52 -7.60 2.60
N PHE A 204 14.57 -6.73 3.61
CA PHE A 204 15.31 -5.46 3.53
C PHE A 204 16.83 -5.67 3.45
N ARG A 205 17.36 -6.64 4.20
CA ARG A 205 18.77 -7.01 4.12
C ARG A 205 19.12 -7.47 2.70
N LEU A 206 18.38 -8.46 2.17
CA LEU A 206 18.59 -8.99 0.82
C LEU A 206 18.46 -7.92 -0.26
N TYR A 207 17.44 -7.05 -0.14
CA TYR A 207 17.23 -5.96 -1.07
C TYR A 207 18.44 -5.02 -1.13
N ARG A 208 18.94 -4.58 0.03
CA ARG A 208 20.07 -3.64 0.08
C ARG A 208 21.39 -4.26 -0.36
N GLU A 209 21.68 -5.49 0.07
CA GLU A 209 22.94 -6.20 -0.26
C GLU A 209 23.04 -6.53 -1.75
N ASN A 210 21.91 -6.76 -2.43
CA ASN A 210 21.89 -7.18 -3.83
C ASN A 210 21.41 -6.08 -4.78
N PHE A 211 21.27 -4.84 -4.31
CA PHE A 211 20.78 -3.75 -5.13
C PHE A 211 21.73 -3.39 -6.26
N VAL A 212 21.23 -3.43 -7.48
CA VAL A 212 21.94 -3.03 -8.69
C VAL A 212 21.50 -1.62 -9.06
N PRO A 213 22.38 -0.60 -9.06
CA PRO A 213 21.99 0.75 -9.47
C PRO A 213 21.38 0.78 -10.87
N SER A 214 20.31 1.57 -11.04
CA SER A 214 19.64 1.79 -12.31
C SER A 214 19.74 3.26 -12.74
N ALA A 215 19.25 3.57 -13.93
CA ALA A 215 19.18 4.96 -14.42
C ALA A 215 18.30 5.86 -13.53
N THR A 216 17.31 5.29 -12.84
CA THR A 216 16.39 6.03 -11.99
C THR A 216 16.78 6.04 -10.51
N HIS A 217 17.54 5.04 -10.05
CA HIS A 217 17.91 4.89 -8.63
C HIS A 217 19.38 4.47 -8.50
N ALA A 218 20.21 5.38 -8.00
CA ALA A 218 21.63 5.10 -7.71
C ALA A 218 21.83 4.31 -6.41
N LYS A 219 20.82 4.27 -5.52
CA LYS A 219 20.84 3.63 -4.21
C LYS A 219 19.50 2.94 -3.94
N PRO A 220 19.50 1.88 -3.10
CA PRO A 220 18.25 1.27 -2.68
C PRO A 220 17.35 2.28 -1.93
N TYR A 221 16.05 2.19 -2.15
CA TYR A 221 15.04 2.95 -1.43
C TYR A 221 13.99 1.98 -0.90
N ALA A 222 13.96 1.81 0.43
CA ALA A 222 13.15 0.81 1.12
C ALA A 222 11.99 1.48 1.88
N MET A 223 10.77 1.06 1.59
CA MET A 223 9.56 1.49 2.27
C MET A 223 8.98 0.32 3.08
N VAL A 224 8.56 0.58 4.31
CA VAL A 224 7.81 -0.39 5.11
C VAL A 224 6.36 0.05 5.28
N CYS A 225 5.42 -0.84 4.94
CA CYS A 225 4.00 -0.60 5.21
C CYS A 225 3.59 -1.27 6.52
N VAL A 226 3.02 -0.50 7.46
CA VAL A 226 2.55 -0.96 8.77
C VAL A 226 1.17 -0.39 9.10
N ASN A 227 0.45 -1.06 9.99
CA ASN A 227 -0.78 -0.51 10.55
C ASN A 227 -0.45 0.46 11.68
N VAL A 228 -1.11 1.63 11.65
CA VAL A 228 -1.09 2.57 12.78
C VAL A 228 -2.53 2.90 13.14
N VAL A 229 -2.89 2.68 14.40
CA VAL A 229 -4.18 3.08 14.98
C VAL A 229 -3.90 3.92 16.21
N ALA A 230 -3.97 5.23 16.02
CA ALA A 230 -3.71 6.21 17.07
C ALA A 230 -5.04 6.84 17.55
N ALA A 231 -5.11 7.18 18.83
CA ALA A 231 -6.18 7.95 19.42
C ALA A 231 -5.65 8.84 20.54
N ASP A 232 -6.50 9.69 21.12
CA ASP A 232 -6.11 10.57 22.23
C ASP A 232 -5.83 9.79 23.52
N SER A 233 -6.33 8.55 23.62
CA SER A 233 -5.97 7.61 24.69
C SER A 233 -5.62 6.23 24.15
N ASP A 234 -4.79 5.51 24.90
CA ASP A 234 -4.42 4.13 24.60
C ASP A 234 -5.63 3.17 24.64
N ARG A 235 -6.60 3.43 25.51
CA ARG A 235 -7.86 2.67 25.56
C ARG A 235 -8.65 2.82 24.28
N ASP A 236 -8.85 4.06 23.82
CA ASP A 236 -9.63 4.33 22.61
C ASP A 236 -8.95 3.77 21.37
N ALA A 237 -7.61 3.89 21.27
CA ALA A 237 -6.85 3.29 20.17
C ALA A 237 -7.05 1.77 20.10
N ARG A 238 -6.97 1.07 21.24
CA ARG A 238 -7.22 -0.38 21.30
C ARG A 238 -8.65 -0.73 20.94
N PHE A 239 -9.63 0.03 21.42
CA PHE A 239 -11.02 -0.16 21.03
C PHE A 239 -11.22 -0.02 19.51
N LEU A 240 -10.70 1.04 18.90
CA LEU A 240 -10.77 1.26 17.45
C LEU A 240 -10.08 0.13 16.65
N PHE A 241 -8.97 -0.39 17.15
CA PHE A 241 -8.20 -1.45 16.50
C PHE A 241 -8.97 -2.77 16.41
N THR A 242 -9.94 -3.01 17.29
CA THR A 242 -10.75 -4.24 17.27
C THR A 242 -11.53 -4.43 15.96
N SER A 243 -11.86 -3.36 15.23
CA SER A 243 -12.45 -3.46 13.89
C SER A 243 -11.53 -4.19 12.92
N MET A 244 -10.25 -3.83 12.90
CA MET A 244 -9.25 -4.49 12.06
C MET A 244 -8.99 -5.93 12.51
N GLN A 245 -8.92 -6.19 13.81
CA GLN A 245 -8.77 -7.56 14.33
C GLN A 245 -9.92 -8.46 13.89
N GLN A 246 -11.17 -7.99 14.00
CA GLN A 246 -12.35 -8.71 13.51
C GLN A 246 -12.27 -8.98 12.00
N GLN A 247 -11.83 -8.01 11.20
CA GLN A 247 -11.66 -8.18 9.75
C GLN A 247 -10.65 -9.28 9.43
N PHE A 248 -9.51 -9.34 10.14
CA PHE A 248 -8.52 -10.40 9.97
C PHE A 248 -9.03 -11.78 10.41
N ILE A 249 -9.81 -11.87 11.47
CA ILE A 249 -10.50 -13.10 11.89
C ILE A 249 -11.46 -13.56 10.77
N ASN A 250 -12.29 -12.67 10.23
CA ASN A 250 -13.24 -12.97 9.15
C ASN A 250 -12.51 -13.40 7.86
N LEU A 251 -11.40 -12.76 7.50
CA LEU A 251 -10.59 -13.14 6.36
C LEU A 251 -10.06 -14.58 6.49
N ARG A 252 -9.58 -14.96 7.67
CA ARG A 252 -9.10 -16.32 7.96
C ARG A 252 -10.21 -17.38 7.92
N ARG A 253 -11.43 -17.00 8.26
CA ARG A 253 -12.62 -17.85 8.11
C ARG A 253 -13.07 -18.04 6.66
N GLY A 254 -12.48 -17.30 5.72
CA GLY A 254 -12.93 -17.27 4.33
C GLY A 254 -14.27 -16.53 4.14
N THR A 255 -14.64 -15.69 5.08
CA THR A 255 -15.86 -14.86 5.05
C THR A 255 -15.51 -13.36 5.12
N PRO A 256 -14.66 -12.85 4.21
CA PRO A 256 -14.36 -11.43 4.18
C PRO A 256 -15.65 -10.63 3.93
N GLY A 257 -15.77 -9.50 4.63
CA GLY A 257 -16.97 -8.67 4.58
C GLY A 257 -16.66 -7.19 4.83
N PRO A 258 -17.68 -6.34 4.92
CA PRO A 258 -17.54 -4.95 5.34
C PRO A 258 -16.81 -4.83 6.67
N LEU A 259 -16.07 -3.73 6.84
CA LEU A 259 -15.31 -3.45 8.06
C LEU A 259 -16.28 -3.40 9.26
N PRO A 260 -16.12 -4.29 10.26
CA PRO A 260 -17.03 -4.33 11.41
C PRO A 260 -16.86 -3.13 12.32
N ALA A 261 -17.95 -2.75 13.03
CA ALA A 261 -17.85 -1.80 14.12
C ALA A 261 -16.91 -2.34 15.23
N PRO A 262 -16.20 -1.46 15.96
CA PRO A 262 -15.34 -1.89 17.05
C PRO A 262 -16.16 -2.51 18.21
N VAL A 263 -15.51 -3.40 18.97
CA VAL A 263 -16.12 -4.08 20.14
C VAL A 263 -15.27 -3.86 21.39
N GLU A 264 -15.92 -3.83 22.56
CA GLU A 264 -15.22 -3.66 23.85
C GLU A 264 -14.33 -4.86 24.18
N HIS A 265 -14.72 -6.07 23.78
CA HIS A 265 -14.05 -7.32 24.11
C HIS A 265 -13.79 -8.15 22.86
N ILE A 266 -12.58 -8.01 22.28
CA ILE A 266 -12.17 -8.78 21.10
C ILE A 266 -12.04 -10.28 21.38
N ASP A 267 -11.78 -10.66 22.63
CA ASP A 267 -11.71 -12.05 23.11
C ASP A 267 -13.02 -12.82 22.97
N THR A 268 -14.15 -12.11 22.80
CA THR A 268 -15.45 -12.72 22.49
C THR A 268 -15.65 -13.01 21.00
N VAL A 269 -14.73 -12.54 20.14
CA VAL A 269 -14.84 -12.68 18.68
C VAL A 269 -13.89 -13.77 18.19
N GLY A 270 -14.46 -14.85 17.71
CA GLY A 270 -13.68 -15.94 17.15
C GLY A 270 -13.19 -16.96 18.20
N SER A 271 -12.57 -18.02 17.69
CA SER A 271 -11.89 -19.00 18.51
C SER A 271 -10.50 -18.52 18.93
N PRO A 272 -9.89 -19.08 19.98
CA PRO A 272 -8.52 -18.74 20.37
C PRO A 272 -7.48 -18.91 19.24
N ALA A 273 -7.66 -19.91 18.37
CA ALA A 273 -6.76 -20.14 17.24
C ALA A 273 -6.89 -19.04 16.16
N GLU A 274 -8.10 -18.55 15.90
CA GLU A 274 -8.35 -17.45 14.96
C GLU A 274 -7.80 -16.13 15.49
N GLN A 275 -7.99 -15.87 16.78
CA GLN A 275 -7.45 -14.69 17.47
C GLN A 275 -5.91 -14.70 17.41
N PHE A 276 -5.27 -15.80 17.82
CA PHE A 276 -3.82 -15.95 17.72
C PHE A 276 -3.31 -15.72 16.30
N GLY A 277 -4.00 -16.29 15.31
CA GLY A 277 -3.63 -16.07 13.91
C GLY A 277 -3.75 -14.62 13.47
N ALA A 278 -4.79 -13.88 13.89
CA ALA A 278 -4.94 -12.46 13.61
C ALA A 278 -3.84 -11.64 14.32
N GLU A 279 -3.54 -11.94 15.58
CA GLU A 279 -2.47 -11.31 16.36
C GLU A 279 -1.11 -11.49 15.69
N GLN A 280 -0.77 -12.68 15.20
CA GLN A 280 0.49 -12.92 14.50
C GLN A 280 0.60 -12.09 13.22
N ALA A 281 -0.46 -12.01 12.42
CA ALA A 281 -0.47 -11.20 11.21
C ALA A 281 -0.36 -9.69 11.50
N LEU A 282 -0.94 -9.25 12.60
CA LEU A 282 -1.02 -7.85 13.02
C LEU A 282 0.05 -7.43 14.05
N ARG A 283 1.02 -8.31 14.38
CA ARG A 283 1.96 -8.10 15.49
C ARG A 283 2.86 -6.85 15.37
N LEU A 284 3.07 -6.34 14.16
CA LEU A 284 3.79 -5.09 13.93
C LEU A 284 2.88 -3.86 13.87
N SER A 285 1.58 -4.03 14.16
CA SER A 285 0.66 -2.89 14.25
C SER A 285 1.04 -1.99 15.43
N ILE A 286 1.06 -0.69 15.19
CA ILE A 286 1.38 0.33 16.20
C ILE A 286 0.06 0.92 16.67
N VAL A 287 -0.32 0.61 17.93
CA VAL A 287 -1.64 0.96 18.48
C VAL A 287 -1.46 1.66 19.82
N GLY A 288 -2.05 2.85 19.96
CA GLY A 288 -2.00 3.58 21.23
C GLY A 288 -2.17 5.09 21.08
N ASP A 289 -1.89 5.77 22.17
CA ASP A 289 -1.79 7.23 22.21
C ASP A 289 -0.51 7.73 21.50
N SER A 290 -0.33 9.03 21.41
CA SER A 290 0.80 9.65 20.70
C SER A 290 2.17 9.19 21.25
N ALA A 291 2.27 8.89 22.55
CA ALA A 291 3.52 8.43 23.18
C ALA A 291 3.87 7.00 22.72
N LYS A 292 2.90 6.09 22.71
CA LYS A 292 3.08 4.72 22.23
C LYS A 292 3.34 4.67 20.72
N VAL A 293 2.62 5.48 19.95
CA VAL A 293 2.84 5.60 18.51
C VAL A 293 4.26 6.08 18.20
N ARG A 294 4.74 7.08 18.93
CA ARG A 294 6.13 7.55 18.82
C ARG A 294 7.12 6.43 19.11
N HIS A 295 6.97 5.74 20.22
CA HIS A 295 7.86 4.64 20.59
C HIS A 295 7.86 3.52 19.53
N GLY A 296 6.69 3.12 19.06
CA GLY A 296 6.55 2.09 18.03
C GLY A 296 7.20 2.48 16.71
N LEU A 297 6.97 3.72 16.23
CA LEU A 297 7.59 4.22 15.01
C LEU A 297 9.11 4.36 15.13
N GLN A 298 9.61 4.82 16.29
CA GLN A 298 11.06 4.89 16.55
C GLN A 298 11.70 3.49 16.52
N SER A 299 11.06 2.48 17.15
CA SER A 299 11.56 1.10 17.12
C SER A 299 11.58 0.55 15.71
N LEU A 300 10.48 0.70 14.97
CA LEU A 300 10.36 0.27 13.58
C LEU A 300 11.47 0.88 12.71
N LEU A 301 11.65 2.20 12.77
CA LEU A 301 12.67 2.90 11.99
C LEU A 301 14.09 2.48 12.37
N ARG A 302 14.37 2.30 13.67
CA ARG A 302 15.68 1.85 14.14
C ARG A 302 16.00 0.44 13.66
N GLU A 303 15.02 -0.47 13.69
CA GLU A 303 15.22 -1.88 13.31
C GLU A 303 15.30 -2.06 11.80
N THR A 304 14.45 -1.35 11.04
CA THR A 304 14.33 -1.51 9.59
C THR A 304 15.25 -0.60 8.80
N GLN A 305 15.65 0.55 9.37
CA GLN A 305 16.34 1.63 8.64
C GLN A 305 15.59 2.00 7.35
N ALA A 306 14.25 1.97 7.39
CA ALA A 306 13.43 2.30 6.23
C ALA A 306 13.56 3.78 5.86
N ASP A 307 13.61 4.06 4.55
CA ASP A 307 13.63 5.42 4.02
C ASP A 307 12.24 6.06 4.11
N GLU A 308 11.19 5.24 4.07
CA GLU A 308 9.80 5.67 4.09
C GLU A 308 8.91 4.70 4.90
N VAL A 309 7.97 5.24 5.66
CA VAL A 309 6.93 4.48 6.36
C VAL A 309 5.59 4.76 5.70
N MET A 310 4.97 3.71 5.17
CA MET A 310 3.62 3.76 4.65
C MET A 310 2.64 3.28 5.72
N ILE A 311 1.68 4.12 6.06
CA ILE A 311 0.72 3.87 7.13
C ILE A 311 -0.59 3.39 6.55
N ASN A 312 -1.04 2.21 7.00
CA ASN A 312 -2.41 1.72 6.80
C ASN A 312 -3.20 1.92 8.10
N GLY A 313 -4.45 2.42 7.97
CA GLY A 313 -5.35 2.63 9.10
C GLY A 313 -6.78 2.32 8.69
N GLN A 314 -7.25 1.09 8.93
CA GLN A 314 -8.62 0.69 8.70
C GLN A 314 -9.42 0.87 10.00
N ILE A 315 -9.98 2.04 10.18
CA ILE A 315 -10.78 2.44 11.35
C ILE A 315 -12.22 2.65 10.90
N PHE A 316 -13.18 2.12 11.65
CA PHE A 316 -14.62 2.13 11.32
C PHE A 316 -15.19 3.54 11.25
N ASP A 317 -14.96 4.33 12.31
CA ASP A 317 -15.37 5.73 12.37
C ASP A 317 -14.42 6.59 11.55
N HIS A 318 -14.98 7.41 10.65
CA HIS A 318 -14.15 8.20 9.73
C HIS A 318 -13.42 9.35 10.43
N GLN A 319 -14.03 9.98 11.42
CA GLN A 319 -13.39 11.08 12.16
C GLN A 319 -12.25 10.54 13.03
N ALA A 320 -12.46 9.42 13.69
CA ALA A 320 -11.39 8.72 14.40
C ALA A 320 -10.26 8.26 13.45
N ARG A 321 -10.61 7.87 12.22
CA ARG A 321 -9.62 7.55 11.18
C ARG A 321 -8.76 8.77 10.83
N LEU A 322 -9.37 9.91 10.55
CA LEU A 322 -8.66 11.16 10.29
C LEU A 322 -7.76 11.53 11.47
N ARG A 323 -8.29 11.46 12.70
CA ARG A 323 -7.52 11.78 13.91
C ARG A 323 -6.30 10.87 14.08
N SER A 324 -6.43 9.58 13.75
CA SER A 324 -5.31 8.64 13.81
C SER A 324 -4.16 9.04 12.88
N PHE A 325 -4.45 9.44 11.64
CA PHE A 325 -3.43 9.91 10.69
C PHE A 325 -2.83 11.27 11.11
N GLU A 326 -3.64 12.17 11.67
CA GLU A 326 -3.15 13.44 12.21
C GLU A 326 -2.13 13.21 13.34
N ILE A 327 -2.49 12.39 14.36
CA ILE A 327 -1.58 12.03 15.45
C ILE A 327 -0.28 11.40 14.92
N ALA A 328 -0.37 10.50 13.94
CA ALA A 328 0.82 9.87 13.37
C ALA A 328 1.77 10.89 12.71
N MET A 329 1.22 11.92 12.05
CA MET A 329 2.02 12.98 11.43
C MET A 329 2.60 13.94 12.48
N ASP A 330 1.85 14.28 13.53
CA ASP A 330 2.36 15.09 14.65
C ASP A 330 3.53 14.38 15.33
N VAL A 331 3.41 13.08 15.52
CA VAL A 331 4.50 12.25 16.07
C VAL A 331 5.73 12.31 15.16
N ARG A 332 5.57 12.21 13.82
CA ARG A 332 6.69 12.28 12.87
C ARG A 332 7.54 13.54 13.04
N GLN A 333 6.91 14.69 13.31
CA GLN A 333 7.63 15.96 13.51
C GLN A 333 8.57 15.95 14.72
N THR A 334 8.44 14.95 15.58
CA THR A 334 9.20 14.81 16.83
C THR A 334 10.10 13.56 16.88
N LEU A 335 10.18 12.78 15.75
CA LEU A 335 11.09 11.65 15.56
C LEU A 335 12.50 12.14 15.11
#